data_c85a6c64f6216ab0040ab9ec1af2db51
#
_entry.id   c85a6c64f6216ab0040ab9ec1af2db51
#
_cell.length_a   1.000
_cell.length_b   1.000
_cell.length_c   1.000
_cell.angle_alpha   90.00
_cell.angle_beta   90.00
_cell.angle_gamma   90.00
#
_symmetry.space_group_name_H-M   'P 1'
#
loop_
_entity.id
_entity.type
_entity.pdbx_description
1 polymer ?
#
loop_
_entity_poly.entity_id
_entity_poly.type
_entity_poly.pdbx_seq_one_letter_code
_entity_poly.pdbx_strand_id
1 'polypeptide(L)'
;LKEMGYEVGFNLMQIAERSKDEIVKVAHLASQYPIDVLYFADSMGSMSPDHTSDIISTLRLGWKGSLGIHTHDNMGQAMANSMRAVSNGVTWIDSTVTGMGRGPGNVQTEYLAIEMAEFKKIPLNLEPLLSVIDKYFKALQIKYCWGANPYYYLSGKYGIHPSFIQEMLSDSRYDDEDLFTVIDNLREIGGKKFSIKTLESGRNFYKGEPSGSWSPQSLINEKEVLIIGAGPSANRHRKALEDFITKFQPI
;
A
#
# COMPACT_ATOMS: atom_id res chain seq x y z
N LEU A 1 -5.85 15.07 -23.82
CA LEU A 1 -4.39 14.97 -23.68
C LEU A 1 -3.73 14.64 -25.03
N LYS A 2 -4.21 13.64 -25.78
CA LYS A 2 -3.67 13.28 -27.12
C LYS A 2 -3.73 14.45 -28.08
N GLU A 3 -4.83 15.18 -28.15
CA GLU A 3 -5.01 16.38 -28.98
C GLU A 3 -4.02 17.51 -28.62
N MET A 4 -3.49 17.48 -27.39
CA MET A 4 -2.47 18.42 -26.91
C MET A 4 -1.03 17.92 -27.17
N GLY A 5 -0.86 16.78 -27.86
CA GLY A 5 0.44 16.21 -28.21
C GLY A 5 1.12 15.37 -27.13
N TYR A 6 0.42 15.01 -26.03
CA TYR A 6 0.99 14.15 -24.99
C TYR A 6 0.92 12.67 -25.36
N GLU A 7 1.93 11.90 -24.94
CA GLU A 7 1.81 10.45 -24.81
C GLU A 7 0.96 10.13 -23.59
N VAL A 8 0.02 9.20 -23.72
CA VAL A 8 -0.98 8.89 -22.70
C VAL A 8 -0.86 7.43 -22.27
N GLY A 9 -0.47 7.22 -21.00
CA GLY A 9 -0.55 5.93 -20.34
C GLY A 9 -1.82 5.80 -19.50
N PHE A 10 -2.46 4.64 -19.55
CA PHE A 10 -3.59 4.30 -18.67
C PHE A 10 -3.19 3.16 -17.74
N ASN A 11 -3.28 3.36 -16.41
CA ASN A 11 -2.78 2.42 -15.41
C ASN A 11 -3.91 1.65 -14.73
N LEU A 12 -3.87 0.33 -14.83
CA LEU A 12 -4.77 -0.60 -14.13
C LEU A 12 -4.22 -0.90 -12.74
N MET A 13 -4.78 -0.22 -11.75
CA MET A 13 -4.41 -0.42 -10.35
C MET A 13 -4.92 -1.76 -9.81
N GLN A 14 -4.19 -2.34 -8.83
CA GLN A 14 -4.55 -3.57 -8.13
C GLN A 14 -4.85 -4.73 -9.09
N ILE A 15 -4.01 -4.91 -10.09
CA ILE A 15 -4.27 -5.90 -11.14
C ILE A 15 -4.26 -7.34 -10.61
N ALA A 16 -3.44 -7.63 -9.59
CA ALA A 16 -3.34 -8.94 -8.97
C ALA A 16 -4.65 -9.42 -8.31
N GLU A 17 -5.54 -8.47 -7.97
CA GLU A 17 -6.80 -8.73 -7.28
C GLU A 17 -7.98 -8.92 -8.23
N ARG A 18 -7.76 -8.80 -9.55
CA ARG A 18 -8.81 -8.88 -10.56
C ARG A 18 -8.90 -10.26 -11.18
N SER A 19 -10.12 -10.65 -11.53
CA SER A 19 -10.35 -11.87 -12.32
C SER A 19 -9.82 -11.72 -13.76
N LYS A 20 -9.52 -12.84 -14.41
CA LYS A 20 -9.11 -12.86 -15.82
C LYS A 20 -10.13 -12.17 -16.73
N ASP A 21 -11.43 -12.41 -16.52
CA ASP A 21 -12.50 -11.81 -17.33
C ASP A 21 -12.54 -10.28 -17.18
N GLU A 22 -12.34 -9.76 -15.95
CA GLU A 22 -12.26 -8.32 -15.72
C GLU A 22 -11.05 -7.70 -16.44
N ILE A 23 -9.89 -8.37 -16.40
CA ILE A 23 -8.67 -7.92 -17.07
C ILE A 23 -8.88 -7.88 -18.58
N VAL A 24 -9.43 -8.94 -19.17
CA VAL A 24 -9.74 -8.98 -20.61
C VAL A 24 -10.72 -7.88 -21.00
N LYS A 25 -11.80 -7.73 -20.24
CA LYS A 25 -12.83 -6.70 -20.49
C LYS A 25 -12.23 -5.29 -20.48
N VAL A 26 -11.38 -4.98 -19.49
CA VAL A 26 -10.75 -3.66 -19.38
C VAL A 26 -9.71 -3.47 -20.48
N ALA A 27 -8.96 -4.51 -20.87
CA ALA A 27 -8.02 -4.45 -21.99
C ALA A 27 -8.72 -4.17 -23.33
N HIS A 28 -9.87 -4.80 -23.59
CA HIS A 28 -10.71 -4.48 -24.75
C HIS A 28 -11.27 -3.06 -24.68
N LEU A 29 -11.72 -2.62 -23.52
CA LEU A 29 -12.20 -1.25 -23.36
C LEU A 29 -11.07 -0.24 -23.64
N ALA A 30 -9.89 -0.46 -23.11
CA ALA A 30 -8.72 0.38 -23.31
C ALA A 30 -8.36 0.50 -24.82
N SER A 31 -8.53 -0.58 -25.60
CA SER A 31 -8.25 -0.59 -27.04
C SER A 31 -9.16 0.33 -27.88
N GLN A 32 -10.26 0.81 -27.30
CA GLN A 32 -11.20 1.74 -27.95
C GLN A 32 -10.78 3.21 -27.78
N TYR A 33 -9.75 3.48 -26.99
CA TYR A 33 -9.29 4.83 -26.69
C TYR A 33 -7.89 5.07 -27.27
N PRO A 34 -7.55 6.31 -27.63
CA PRO A 34 -6.26 6.67 -28.20
C PRO A 34 -5.17 6.77 -27.13
N ILE A 35 -4.94 5.73 -26.37
CA ILE A 35 -3.84 5.62 -25.40
C ILE A 35 -2.63 4.98 -26.06
N ASP A 36 -1.43 5.36 -25.61
CA ASP A 36 -0.17 4.85 -26.15
C ASP A 36 0.30 3.61 -25.38
N VAL A 37 0.06 3.58 -24.07
CA VAL A 37 0.53 2.52 -23.19
C VAL A 37 -0.56 2.11 -22.22
N LEU A 38 -0.82 0.81 -22.13
CA LEU A 38 -1.64 0.24 -21.05
C LEU A 38 -0.71 -0.29 -19.96
N TYR A 39 -0.74 0.38 -18.82
CA TYR A 39 -0.01 -0.04 -17.62
C TYR A 39 -0.82 -0.96 -16.75
N PHE A 40 -0.12 -1.82 -16.03
CA PHE A 40 -0.69 -2.58 -14.92
C PHE A 40 0.20 -2.47 -13.67
N ALA A 41 -0.43 -2.33 -12.52
CA ALA A 41 0.26 -2.10 -11.27
C ALA A 41 0.07 -3.23 -10.26
N ASP A 42 1.18 -3.75 -9.75
CA ASP A 42 1.23 -4.60 -8.56
C ASP A 42 1.11 -3.71 -7.30
N SER A 43 -0.09 -3.21 -7.06
CA SER A 43 -0.34 -2.23 -5.98
C SER A 43 -0.12 -2.79 -4.57
N MET A 44 -0.18 -4.11 -4.41
CA MET A 44 0.01 -4.80 -3.14
C MET A 44 1.43 -5.36 -2.98
N GLY A 45 2.24 -5.32 -4.05
CA GLY A 45 3.54 -5.98 -4.07
C GLY A 45 3.44 -7.50 -3.82
N SER A 46 2.36 -8.11 -4.29
CA SER A 46 2.01 -9.52 -4.04
C SER A 46 2.21 -10.45 -5.23
N MET A 47 2.54 -9.90 -6.40
CA MET A 47 2.74 -10.69 -7.61
C MET A 47 4.05 -11.48 -7.55
N SER A 48 4.00 -12.67 -8.15
CA SER A 48 5.19 -13.46 -8.52
C SER A 48 5.54 -13.24 -9.99
N PRO A 49 6.75 -13.62 -10.45
CA PRO A 49 7.09 -13.57 -11.87
C PRO A 49 6.15 -14.40 -12.75
N ASP A 50 5.66 -15.54 -12.28
CA ASP A 50 4.73 -16.36 -13.05
C ASP A 50 3.35 -15.68 -13.13
N HIS A 51 2.86 -15.11 -12.03
CA HIS A 51 1.64 -14.31 -12.04
C HIS A 51 1.76 -13.09 -12.96
N THR A 52 2.93 -12.44 -13.01
CA THR A 52 3.22 -11.36 -13.97
C THR A 52 3.07 -11.83 -15.41
N SER A 53 3.58 -13.02 -15.76
CA SER A 53 3.41 -13.61 -17.09
C SER A 53 1.94 -13.89 -17.43
N ASP A 54 1.17 -14.41 -16.47
CA ASP A 54 -0.26 -14.69 -16.63
C ASP A 54 -1.08 -13.40 -16.88
N ILE A 55 -0.80 -12.34 -16.13
CA ILE A 55 -1.42 -11.01 -16.32
C ILE A 55 -1.12 -10.47 -17.72
N ILE A 56 0.14 -10.49 -18.16
CA ILE A 56 0.54 -10.03 -19.49
C ILE A 56 -0.18 -10.81 -20.58
N SER A 57 -0.20 -12.13 -20.47
CA SER A 57 -0.90 -13.01 -21.42
C SER A 57 -2.39 -12.70 -21.49
N THR A 58 -3.01 -12.44 -20.33
CA THR A 58 -4.42 -12.08 -20.23
C THR A 58 -4.71 -10.71 -20.84
N LEU A 59 -3.88 -9.68 -20.56
CA LEU A 59 -4.00 -8.37 -21.17
C LEU A 59 -3.88 -8.43 -22.69
N ARG A 60 -2.99 -9.28 -23.22
CA ARG A 60 -2.76 -9.48 -24.65
C ARG A 60 -3.97 -10.05 -25.40
N LEU A 61 -4.95 -10.64 -24.73
CA LEU A 61 -6.21 -11.05 -25.35
C LEU A 61 -7.03 -9.84 -25.85
N GLY A 62 -6.99 -8.73 -25.12
CA GLY A 62 -7.76 -7.52 -25.45
C GLY A 62 -6.95 -6.32 -25.93
N TRP A 63 -5.63 -6.27 -25.64
CA TRP A 63 -4.75 -5.13 -25.93
C TRP A 63 -3.54 -5.55 -26.78
N LYS A 64 -3.31 -4.86 -27.91
CA LYS A 64 -2.19 -5.13 -28.85
C LYS A 64 -1.10 -4.07 -28.84
N GLY A 65 -1.34 -2.93 -28.18
CA GLY A 65 -0.38 -1.83 -28.07
C GLY A 65 0.73 -2.07 -27.05
N SER A 66 1.48 -1.03 -26.72
CA SER A 66 2.53 -1.07 -25.71
C SER A 66 1.97 -1.40 -24.33
N LEU A 67 2.69 -2.21 -23.55
CA LEU A 67 2.41 -2.48 -22.14
C LEU A 67 3.44 -1.82 -21.26
N GLY A 68 2.99 -1.36 -20.09
CA GLY A 68 3.82 -0.86 -19.02
C GLY A 68 3.56 -1.59 -17.71
N ILE A 69 4.56 -1.64 -16.84
CA ILE A 69 4.45 -2.26 -15.50
C ILE A 69 4.91 -1.30 -14.42
N HIS A 70 4.15 -1.27 -13.32
CA HIS A 70 4.50 -0.59 -12.08
C HIS A 70 4.49 -1.61 -10.93
N THR A 71 5.64 -1.80 -10.27
CA THR A 71 5.82 -2.83 -9.24
C THR A 71 6.18 -2.24 -7.90
N HIS A 72 5.44 -2.66 -6.85
CA HIS A 72 5.83 -2.42 -5.47
C HIS A 72 6.65 -3.58 -4.92
N ASP A 73 7.50 -3.31 -3.93
CA ASP A 73 8.51 -4.26 -3.45
C ASP A 73 8.18 -4.89 -2.07
N ASN A 74 6.89 -5.07 -1.77
CA ASN A 74 6.45 -5.65 -0.49
C ASN A 74 7.11 -7.00 -0.20
N MET A 75 7.16 -7.88 -1.19
CA MET A 75 7.72 -9.23 -1.08
C MET A 75 9.13 -9.36 -1.66
N GLY A 76 9.81 -8.24 -1.96
CA GLY A 76 11.13 -8.29 -2.60
C GLY A 76 11.10 -8.81 -4.04
N GLN A 77 9.94 -8.73 -4.72
CA GLN A 77 9.76 -9.29 -6.07
C GLN A 77 9.70 -8.23 -7.17
N ALA A 78 9.78 -6.94 -6.82
CA ALA A 78 9.61 -5.87 -7.80
C ALA A 78 10.59 -5.99 -8.98
N MET A 79 11.87 -6.27 -8.72
CA MET A 79 12.88 -6.48 -9.75
C MET A 79 12.59 -7.71 -10.61
N ALA A 80 12.31 -8.85 -9.97
CA ALA A 80 12.03 -10.10 -10.66
C ALA A 80 10.78 -9.99 -11.57
N ASN A 81 9.72 -9.33 -11.07
CA ASN A 81 8.51 -9.07 -11.82
C ASN A 81 8.75 -8.11 -12.99
N SER A 82 9.55 -7.06 -12.79
CA SER A 82 9.90 -6.11 -13.86
C SER A 82 10.71 -6.79 -14.98
N MET A 83 11.72 -7.59 -14.63
CA MET A 83 12.52 -8.32 -15.62
C MET A 83 11.72 -9.44 -16.31
N ARG A 84 10.81 -10.10 -15.59
CA ARG A 84 9.86 -11.03 -16.21
C ARG A 84 8.95 -10.31 -17.21
N ALA A 85 8.49 -9.12 -16.88
CA ALA A 85 7.67 -8.31 -17.79
C ALA A 85 8.44 -7.94 -19.06
N VAL A 86 9.70 -7.50 -18.94
CA VAL A 86 10.59 -7.25 -20.08
C VAL A 86 10.70 -8.47 -20.98
N SER A 87 10.98 -9.64 -20.40
CA SER A 87 11.09 -10.90 -21.13
C SER A 87 9.80 -11.31 -21.85
N ASN A 88 8.64 -10.85 -21.35
CA ASN A 88 7.32 -11.05 -21.97
C ASN A 88 6.88 -9.87 -22.88
N GLY A 89 7.80 -8.99 -23.29
CA GLY A 89 7.55 -7.94 -24.27
C GLY A 89 6.85 -6.68 -23.72
N VAL A 90 6.95 -6.43 -22.42
CA VAL A 90 6.61 -5.13 -21.82
C VAL A 90 7.73 -4.15 -22.15
N THR A 91 7.38 -2.93 -22.59
CA THR A 91 8.33 -1.94 -23.08
C THR A 91 8.46 -0.70 -22.20
N TRP A 92 7.57 -0.53 -21.23
CA TRP A 92 7.58 0.57 -20.27
C TRP A 92 7.65 0.04 -18.85
N ILE A 93 8.61 0.51 -18.07
CA ILE A 93 8.83 0.06 -16.69
C ILE A 93 9.02 1.27 -15.82
N ASP A 94 8.20 1.40 -14.79
CA ASP A 94 8.38 2.42 -13.77
C ASP A 94 9.43 1.96 -12.76
N SER A 95 10.35 2.85 -12.43
CA SER A 95 11.32 2.65 -11.37
C SER A 95 11.58 3.94 -10.61
N THR A 96 12.07 3.83 -9.39
CA THR A 96 12.44 5.00 -8.58
C THR A 96 13.84 4.82 -8.01
N VAL A 97 14.55 5.94 -7.88
CA VAL A 97 15.89 5.92 -7.30
C VAL A 97 15.82 5.43 -5.85
N THR A 98 16.65 4.45 -5.50
CA THR A 98 16.64 3.73 -4.21
C THR A 98 15.30 3.09 -3.84
N GLY A 99 14.43 2.88 -4.84
CA GLY A 99 13.08 2.38 -4.59
C GLY A 99 12.15 3.40 -3.89
N MET A 100 12.47 4.70 -3.94
CA MET A 100 11.70 5.72 -3.24
C MET A 100 10.21 5.64 -3.58
N GLY A 101 9.37 5.44 -2.56
CA GLY A 101 7.93 5.30 -2.72
C GLY A 101 7.22 5.06 -1.40
N ARG A 102 5.92 4.83 -1.49
CA ARG A 102 5.11 4.49 -0.33
C ARG A 102 5.54 3.15 0.27
N GLY A 103 5.73 3.13 1.59
CA GLY A 103 5.96 1.90 2.36
C GLY A 103 7.18 1.12 1.90
N PRO A 104 7.01 -0.07 1.30
CA PRO A 104 8.11 -0.91 0.87
C PRO A 104 8.88 -0.35 -0.34
N GLY A 105 8.31 0.66 -1.01
CA GLY A 105 8.90 1.24 -2.21
C GLY A 105 8.59 0.48 -3.49
N ASN A 106 9.39 0.76 -4.52
CA ASN A 106 9.24 0.27 -5.88
C ASN A 106 10.52 -0.44 -6.34
N VAL A 107 10.53 -0.95 -7.58
CA VAL A 107 11.78 -1.41 -8.19
C VAL A 107 12.80 -0.27 -8.24
N GLN A 108 14.04 -0.57 -7.90
CA GLN A 108 15.12 0.41 -7.76
C GLN A 108 15.74 0.71 -9.12
N THR A 109 15.81 2.01 -9.48
CA THR A 109 16.32 2.46 -10.78
C THR A 109 17.77 2.02 -11.02
N GLU A 110 18.61 2.09 -10.00
CA GLU A 110 20.03 1.71 -10.10
C GLU A 110 20.22 0.24 -10.44
N TYR A 111 19.40 -0.64 -9.87
CA TYR A 111 19.48 -2.08 -10.17
C TYR A 111 18.82 -2.39 -11.52
N LEU A 112 17.66 -1.79 -11.80
CA LEU A 112 16.99 -1.96 -13.07
C LEU A 112 17.89 -1.51 -14.24
N ALA A 113 18.65 -0.41 -14.08
CA ALA A 113 19.57 0.08 -15.10
C ALA A 113 20.68 -0.95 -15.40
N ILE A 114 21.20 -1.64 -14.37
CA ILE A 114 22.21 -2.71 -14.53
C ILE A 114 21.62 -3.88 -15.34
N GLU A 115 20.49 -4.42 -14.89
CA GLU A 115 19.82 -5.55 -15.55
C GLU A 115 19.41 -5.22 -16.99
N MET A 116 18.90 -4.01 -17.22
CA MET A 116 18.51 -3.57 -18.56
C MET A 116 19.71 -3.34 -19.49
N ALA A 117 20.85 -2.86 -18.96
CA ALA A 117 22.05 -2.72 -19.75
C ALA A 117 22.60 -4.08 -20.19
N GLU A 118 22.59 -5.06 -19.29
CA GLU A 118 22.97 -6.44 -19.61
C GLU A 118 22.01 -7.07 -20.63
N PHE A 119 20.71 -6.95 -20.39
CA PHE A 119 19.65 -7.47 -21.27
C PHE A 119 19.76 -6.89 -22.70
N LYS A 120 20.02 -5.59 -22.82
CA LYS A 120 20.15 -4.89 -24.10
C LYS A 120 21.56 -4.93 -24.69
N LYS A 121 22.55 -5.44 -23.94
CA LYS A 121 23.98 -5.45 -24.30
C LYS A 121 24.52 -4.07 -24.65
N ILE A 122 24.18 -3.07 -23.84
CA ILE A 122 24.62 -1.67 -24.01
C ILE A 122 25.56 -1.27 -22.86
N PRO A 123 26.52 -0.35 -23.11
CA PRO A 123 27.36 0.16 -22.04
C PRO A 123 26.53 0.96 -21.02
N LEU A 124 26.90 0.85 -19.76
CA LEU A 124 26.25 1.56 -18.65
C LEU A 124 27.28 2.38 -17.87
N ASN A 125 26.99 3.64 -17.61
CA ASN A 125 27.73 4.47 -16.67
C ASN A 125 26.80 4.80 -15.48
N LEU A 126 27.03 4.17 -14.32
CA LEU A 126 26.27 4.38 -13.09
C LEU A 126 26.81 5.50 -12.21
N GLU A 127 28.04 6.00 -12.46
CA GLU A 127 28.69 6.98 -11.58
C GLU A 127 27.81 8.22 -11.29
N PRO A 128 27.15 8.85 -12.27
CA PRO A 128 26.29 10.00 -11.98
C PRO A 128 25.08 9.64 -11.09
N LEU A 129 24.49 8.47 -11.31
CA LEU A 129 23.34 8.00 -10.52
C LEU A 129 23.75 7.69 -9.08
N LEU A 130 24.86 6.97 -8.90
CA LEU A 130 25.39 6.65 -7.56
C LEU A 130 25.78 7.91 -6.79
N SER A 131 26.36 8.91 -7.47
CA SER A 131 26.66 10.21 -6.86
C SER A 131 25.40 10.93 -6.36
N VAL A 132 24.30 10.89 -7.12
CA VAL A 132 23.01 11.47 -6.71
C VAL A 132 22.43 10.69 -5.51
N ILE A 133 22.52 9.37 -5.54
CA ILE A 133 22.06 8.50 -4.44
C ILE A 133 22.80 8.87 -3.15
N ASP A 134 24.13 8.92 -3.19
CA ASP A 134 24.97 9.23 -2.03
C ASP A 134 24.70 10.63 -1.48
N LYS A 135 24.53 11.59 -2.36
CA LYS A 135 24.38 12.99 -1.98
C LYS A 135 22.99 13.31 -1.41
N TYR A 136 21.93 12.67 -1.92
CA TYR A 136 20.56 13.08 -1.61
C TYR A 136 19.67 11.92 -1.11
N PHE A 137 19.63 10.80 -1.81
CA PHE A 137 18.63 9.77 -1.57
C PHE A 137 18.86 8.96 -0.29
N LYS A 138 20.13 8.72 0.10
CA LYS A 138 20.43 8.03 1.36
C LYS A 138 19.86 8.80 2.57
N ALA A 139 20.06 10.12 2.60
CA ALA A 139 19.52 10.95 3.68
C ALA A 139 17.99 11.00 3.68
N LEU A 140 17.39 11.06 2.49
CA LEU A 140 15.93 11.00 2.33
C LEU A 140 15.38 9.66 2.79
N GLN A 141 16.01 8.54 2.43
CA GLN A 141 15.58 7.21 2.83
C GLN A 141 15.60 7.02 4.34
N ILE A 142 16.64 7.49 5.02
CA ILE A 142 16.71 7.49 6.48
C ILE A 142 15.57 8.33 7.08
N LYS A 143 15.30 9.51 6.50
CA LYS A 143 14.29 10.43 7.01
C LYS A 143 12.86 9.92 6.83
N TYR A 144 12.55 9.30 5.69
CA TYR A 144 11.19 8.90 5.31
C TYR A 144 10.93 7.40 5.39
N CYS A 145 11.96 6.61 5.71
CA CYS A 145 11.89 5.19 6.05
C CYS A 145 11.19 4.31 5.01
N TRP A 146 11.35 4.58 3.70
CA TRP A 146 10.86 3.65 2.69
C TRP A 146 11.80 2.46 2.54
N GLY A 147 11.24 1.32 2.16
CA GLY A 147 11.99 0.09 1.92
C GLY A 147 11.28 -1.13 2.49
N ALA A 148 11.72 -2.30 2.06
CA ALA A 148 11.18 -3.58 2.50
C ALA A 148 11.47 -3.83 3.98
N ASN A 149 10.48 -4.40 4.69
CA ASN A 149 10.62 -4.92 6.03
C ASN A 149 9.67 -6.12 6.21
N PRO A 150 9.80 -6.90 7.32
CA PRO A 150 8.97 -8.08 7.53
C PRO A 150 7.47 -7.81 7.52
N TYR A 151 7.03 -6.67 8.03
CA TYR A 151 5.60 -6.31 8.09
C TYR A 151 5.03 -6.04 6.70
N TYR A 152 5.78 -5.33 5.83
CA TYR A 152 5.38 -5.16 4.43
C TYR A 152 5.40 -6.48 3.67
N TYR A 153 6.35 -7.38 3.97
CA TYR A 153 6.37 -8.72 3.39
C TYR A 153 5.09 -9.50 3.74
N LEU A 154 4.69 -9.49 5.02
CA LEU A 154 3.44 -10.11 5.46
C LEU A 154 2.22 -9.48 4.80
N SER A 155 2.19 -8.16 4.65
CA SER A 155 1.09 -7.49 3.97
C SER A 155 0.94 -7.95 2.51
N GLY A 156 2.03 -8.03 1.76
CA GLY A 156 2.02 -8.54 0.39
C GLY A 156 1.57 -10.01 0.35
N LYS A 157 2.11 -10.84 1.24
CA LYS A 157 1.79 -12.28 1.32
C LYS A 157 0.32 -12.56 1.63
N TYR A 158 -0.31 -11.73 2.46
CA TYR A 158 -1.71 -11.91 2.88
C TYR A 158 -2.70 -11.02 2.13
N GLY A 159 -2.25 -10.27 1.13
CA GLY A 159 -3.11 -9.37 0.36
C GLY A 159 -3.68 -8.22 1.20
N ILE A 160 -2.92 -7.74 2.18
CA ILE A 160 -3.27 -6.61 3.04
C ILE A 160 -2.73 -5.33 2.44
N HIS A 161 -3.56 -4.29 2.36
CA HIS A 161 -3.15 -3.01 1.79
C HIS A 161 -2.00 -2.39 2.60
N PRO A 162 -0.85 -2.03 1.98
CA PRO A 162 0.36 -1.61 2.70
C PRO A 162 0.19 -0.35 3.55
N SER A 163 -0.85 0.46 3.31
CA SER A 163 -1.16 1.61 4.16
C SER A 163 -1.53 1.24 5.60
N PHE A 164 -2.05 0.03 5.86
CA PHE A 164 -2.25 -0.42 7.23
C PHE A 164 -0.92 -0.50 7.99
N ILE A 165 0.08 -1.10 7.35
CA ILE A 165 1.43 -1.20 7.93
C ILE A 165 2.05 0.19 8.09
N GLN A 166 1.93 1.04 7.07
CA GLN A 166 2.49 2.38 7.11
C GLN A 166 1.91 3.22 8.26
N GLU A 167 0.60 3.20 8.45
CA GLU A 167 -0.05 3.91 9.56
C GLU A 167 0.40 3.38 10.92
N MET A 168 0.45 2.05 11.09
CA MET A 168 0.92 1.45 12.34
C MET A 168 2.37 1.81 12.66
N LEU A 169 3.27 1.71 11.67
CA LEU A 169 4.69 2.05 11.87
C LEU A 169 4.93 3.55 12.11
N SER A 170 4.03 4.42 11.70
CA SER A 170 4.12 5.86 11.95
C SER A 170 3.52 6.30 13.28
N ASP A 171 2.79 5.43 13.97
CA ASP A 171 2.11 5.71 15.22
C ASP A 171 2.80 4.99 16.38
N SER A 172 3.50 5.74 17.22
CA SER A 172 4.27 5.22 18.37
C SER A 172 3.43 4.49 19.44
N ARG A 173 2.11 4.48 19.28
CA ARG A 173 1.22 3.72 20.15
C ARG A 173 1.15 2.24 19.79
N TYR A 174 1.62 1.85 18.59
CA TYR A 174 1.71 0.46 18.18
C TYR A 174 3.09 -0.10 18.53
N ASP A 175 3.10 -1.21 19.23
CA ASP A 175 4.28 -2.04 19.39
C ASP A 175 4.27 -3.23 18.43
N ASP A 176 5.30 -4.07 18.49
CA ASP A 176 5.42 -5.23 17.60
C ASP A 176 4.27 -6.24 17.80
N GLU A 177 3.77 -6.41 19.03
CA GLU A 177 2.64 -7.31 19.33
C GLU A 177 1.34 -6.77 18.73
N ASP A 178 1.12 -5.46 18.80
CA ASP A 178 -0.01 -4.79 18.19
C ASP A 178 0.02 -4.97 16.66
N LEU A 179 1.19 -4.79 16.02
CA LEU A 179 1.33 -4.96 14.58
C LEU A 179 0.94 -6.37 14.14
N PHE A 180 1.47 -7.41 14.80
CA PHE A 180 1.12 -8.79 14.47
C PHE A 180 -0.36 -9.09 14.72
N THR A 181 -0.93 -8.62 15.82
CA THR A 181 -2.35 -8.80 16.14
C THR A 181 -3.25 -8.20 15.08
N VAL A 182 -2.94 -6.99 14.60
CA VAL A 182 -3.71 -6.32 13.55
C VAL A 182 -3.54 -7.03 12.21
N ILE A 183 -2.32 -7.47 11.87
CA ILE A 183 -2.06 -8.22 10.63
C ILE A 183 -2.88 -9.52 10.61
N ASP A 184 -2.89 -10.28 11.71
CA ASP A 184 -3.66 -11.52 11.81
C ASP A 184 -5.17 -11.26 11.69
N ASN A 185 -5.68 -10.23 12.36
CA ASN A 185 -7.07 -9.82 12.22
C ASN A 185 -7.42 -9.41 10.77
N LEU A 186 -6.58 -8.61 10.12
CA LEU A 186 -6.78 -8.19 8.72
C LEU A 186 -6.71 -9.36 7.74
N ARG A 187 -5.92 -10.40 8.05
CA ARG A 187 -5.87 -11.63 7.28
C ARG A 187 -7.20 -12.39 7.32
N GLU A 188 -7.88 -12.40 8.46
CA GLU A 188 -9.18 -13.07 8.64
C GLU A 188 -10.34 -12.28 8.03
N ILE A 189 -10.43 -10.97 8.33
CA ILE A 189 -11.56 -10.13 7.88
C ILE A 189 -11.41 -9.56 6.48
N GLY A 190 -10.18 -9.62 5.92
CA GLY A 190 -9.82 -9.06 4.61
C GLY A 190 -9.34 -7.61 4.70
N GLY A 191 -8.06 -7.38 4.36
CA GLY A 191 -7.38 -6.08 4.41
C GLY A 191 -7.14 -5.43 3.05
N LYS A 192 -7.87 -5.80 1.99
CA LYS A 192 -7.61 -5.31 0.60
C LYS A 192 -7.83 -3.82 0.40
N LYS A 193 -8.75 -3.23 1.15
CA LYS A 193 -9.03 -1.79 1.13
C LYS A 193 -8.66 -1.17 2.46
N PHE A 194 -7.83 -0.13 2.41
CA PHE A 194 -7.45 0.59 3.60
C PHE A 194 -8.64 1.36 4.19
N SER A 195 -8.78 1.27 5.52
CA SER A 195 -9.75 2.03 6.32
C SER A 195 -9.18 2.24 7.72
N ILE A 196 -9.10 3.48 8.16
CA ILE A 196 -8.69 3.83 9.54
C ILE A 196 -9.61 3.15 10.56
N LYS A 197 -10.92 3.13 10.29
CA LYS A 197 -11.90 2.47 11.16
C LYS A 197 -11.63 0.97 11.33
N THR A 198 -11.24 0.29 10.25
CA THR A 198 -10.86 -1.12 10.29
C THR A 198 -9.57 -1.32 11.08
N LEU A 199 -8.59 -0.42 10.91
CA LEU A 199 -7.34 -0.44 11.67
C LEU A 199 -7.60 -0.30 13.18
N GLU A 200 -8.36 0.71 13.58
CA GLU A 200 -8.71 0.96 14.98
C GLU A 200 -9.50 -0.19 15.61
N SER A 201 -10.40 -0.82 14.87
CA SER A 201 -11.17 -1.97 15.38
C SER A 201 -10.32 -3.24 15.55
N GLY A 202 -9.25 -3.38 14.80
CA GLY A 202 -8.32 -4.50 14.90
C GLY A 202 -7.33 -4.39 16.04
N ARG A 203 -7.17 -3.20 16.59
CA ARG A 203 -6.24 -2.94 17.67
C ARG A 203 -6.88 -3.19 19.03
N ASN A 204 -6.27 -4.04 19.83
CA ASN A 204 -6.65 -4.25 21.22
C ASN A 204 -5.81 -3.35 22.15
N PHE A 205 -6.19 -2.08 22.28
CA PHE A 205 -5.49 -1.09 23.11
C PHE A 205 -5.49 -1.39 24.62
N TYR A 206 -6.23 -2.41 25.05
CA TYR A 206 -6.46 -2.72 26.47
C TYR A 206 -5.92 -4.10 26.87
N LYS A 207 -4.98 -4.66 26.12
CA LYS A 207 -4.24 -5.84 26.53
C LYS A 207 -3.21 -5.46 27.58
N GLY A 208 -3.37 -5.96 28.78
CA GLY A 208 -2.46 -5.78 29.91
C GLY A 208 -2.93 -4.80 30.98
N GLU A 209 -2.15 -4.66 32.01
CA GLU A 209 -2.38 -3.70 33.11
C GLU A 209 -2.22 -2.26 32.54
N PRO A 210 -3.06 -1.31 33.00
CA PRO A 210 -2.93 0.08 32.58
C PRO A 210 -1.53 0.62 32.86
N SER A 211 -0.83 1.12 31.84
CA SER A 211 0.48 1.74 32.00
C SER A 211 0.35 3.24 32.15
N GLY A 212 0.99 3.84 33.12
CA GLY A 212 1.00 5.27 33.38
C GLY A 212 0.77 5.62 34.84
N SER A 213 1.07 6.84 35.21
CA SER A 213 0.92 7.37 36.60
C SER A 213 -0.39 8.11 36.83
N TRP A 214 -1.21 8.32 35.77
CA TRP A 214 -2.49 9.02 35.91
C TRP A 214 -3.56 8.12 36.51
N SER A 215 -4.24 8.59 37.54
CA SER A 215 -5.37 7.93 38.16
C SER A 215 -6.59 8.85 38.15
N PRO A 216 -7.74 8.39 37.63
CA PRO A 216 -8.97 9.16 37.65
C PRO A 216 -9.62 9.21 39.04
N GLN A 217 -9.11 8.51 39.99
CA GLN A 217 -9.75 8.29 41.31
C GLN A 217 -10.07 9.59 42.05
N SER A 218 -9.22 10.62 41.90
CA SER A 218 -9.47 11.94 42.49
C SER A 218 -10.59 12.73 41.79
N LEU A 219 -10.89 12.39 40.53
CA LEU A 219 -11.96 13.04 39.74
C LEU A 219 -13.32 12.35 39.94
N ILE A 220 -13.31 11.01 40.06
CA ILE A 220 -14.53 10.20 40.13
C ILE A 220 -14.93 9.75 41.54
N ASN A 221 -14.17 10.12 42.55
CA ASN A 221 -14.40 9.69 43.92
C ASN A 221 -15.89 9.86 44.33
N GLU A 222 -16.61 8.74 44.46
CA GLU A 222 -18.03 8.64 44.85
C GLU A 222 -19.03 9.35 43.89
N LYS A 223 -18.61 9.71 42.66
CA LYS A 223 -19.47 10.34 41.66
C LYS A 223 -19.88 9.34 40.57
N GLU A 224 -21.08 9.53 40.04
CA GLU A 224 -21.51 8.79 38.87
C GLU A 224 -20.72 9.26 37.64
N VAL A 225 -20.29 8.30 36.82
CA VAL A 225 -19.56 8.57 35.57
C VAL A 225 -20.42 8.18 34.38
N LEU A 226 -20.65 9.10 33.47
CA LEU A 226 -21.35 8.84 32.22
C LEU A 226 -20.36 8.72 31.07
N ILE A 227 -20.21 7.53 30.51
CA ILE A 227 -19.40 7.29 29.33
C ILE A 227 -20.29 7.24 28.09
N ILE A 228 -20.12 8.21 27.18
CA ILE A 228 -20.88 8.28 25.93
C ILE A 228 -19.98 7.86 24.77
N GLY A 229 -20.29 6.70 24.16
CA GLY A 229 -19.62 6.26 22.94
C GLY A 229 -20.03 7.09 21.72
N ALA A 230 -19.12 7.28 20.76
CA ALA A 230 -19.35 8.05 19.52
C ALA A 230 -20.27 7.35 18.50
N GLY A 231 -20.97 6.29 18.85
CA GLY A 231 -21.86 5.53 17.98
C GLY A 231 -23.15 6.28 17.62
N PRO A 232 -23.82 5.92 16.50
CA PRO A 232 -25.05 6.58 16.05
C PRO A 232 -26.21 6.44 17.03
N SER A 233 -26.15 5.51 17.99
CA SER A 233 -27.16 5.38 19.05
C SER A 233 -27.15 6.55 20.04
N ALA A 234 -26.01 7.20 20.27
CA ALA A 234 -25.94 8.38 21.14
C ALA A 234 -26.86 9.50 20.61
N ASN A 235 -26.84 9.75 19.31
CA ASN A 235 -27.73 10.74 18.70
C ASN A 235 -29.22 10.34 18.78
N ARG A 236 -29.55 9.06 18.64
CA ARG A 236 -30.93 8.58 18.74
C ARG A 236 -31.51 8.70 20.16
N HIS A 237 -30.66 8.67 21.16
CA HIS A 237 -31.05 8.76 22.58
C HIS A 237 -30.64 10.09 23.22
N ARG A 238 -30.35 11.11 22.41
CA ARG A 238 -29.86 12.42 22.84
C ARG A 238 -30.69 13.01 23.97
N LYS A 239 -32.04 13.03 23.83
CA LYS A 239 -32.94 13.59 24.85
C LYS A 239 -32.82 12.85 26.18
N ALA A 240 -32.77 11.50 26.16
CA ALA A 240 -32.62 10.71 27.38
C ALA A 240 -31.26 10.97 28.04
N LEU A 241 -30.20 11.19 27.28
CA LEU A 241 -28.88 11.56 27.79
C LEU A 241 -28.89 12.96 28.42
N GLU A 242 -29.53 13.95 27.75
CA GLU A 242 -29.68 15.32 28.28
C GLU A 242 -30.48 15.34 29.60
N ASP A 243 -31.58 14.58 29.66
CA ASP A 243 -32.40 14.43 30.87
C ASP A 243 -31.61 13.76 32.02
N PHE A 244 -30.80 12.73 31.70
CA PHE A 244 -29.94 12.07 32.68
C PHE A 244 -28.85 13.00 33.21
N ILE A 245 -28.14 13.72 32.31
CA ILE A 245 -27.09 14.67 32.67
C ILE A 245 -27.68 15.79 33.59
N THR A 246 -28.84 16.30 33.20
CA THR A 246 -29.49 17.37 33.96
C THR A 246 -29.89 16.89 35.36
N LYS A 247 -30.37 15.66 35.49
CA LYS A 247 -30.88 15.09 36.76
C LYS A 247 -29.75 14.67 37.71
N PHE A 248 -28.71 14.02 37.18
CA PHE A 248 -27.69 13.37 38.00
C PHE A 248 -26.34 14.10 38.03
N GLN A 249 -26.13 15.06 37.10
CA GLN A 249 -24.88 15.82 36.94
C GLN A 249 -23.62 14.94 37.02
N PRO A 250 -23.56 13.84 36.23
CA PRO A 250 -22.41 12.95 36.24
C PRO A 250 -21.15 13.65 35.74
N ILE A 251 -19.99 13.04 36.04
CA ILE A 251 -18.71 13.46 35.45
C ILE A 251 -18.59 12.89 34.05
#